data_db3035e26ecd1144732c110a1e8efccb
#
_entry.id   db3035e26ecd1144732c110a1e8efccb
#
_cell.length_a   1.000
_cell.length_b   1.000
_cell.length_c   1.000
_cell.angle_alpha   90.00
_cell.angle_beta   90.00
_cell.angle_gamma   90.00
#
_symmetry.space_group_name_H-M   'P 1'
#
loop_
_entity.id
_entity.type
_entity.pdbx_description
1 polymer ?
#
loop_
_entity_poly.entity_id
_entity_poly.type
_entity_poly.pdbx_seq_one_letter_code
_entity_poly.pdbx_strand_id
1 'polypeptide(L)'
;MQQFAALESQDVREYWEHEAREFTPWVADQIRAEEVSAVEDALGLDLEVIQEEKSVGRYSVDILAEVVDDNRRVIIENQLNPSDHDHLGKSIAYASGIDADIIVWIAPQFYDEHRDAIQWLNQNSREGVDLFALRLEVWRIGESAPAVRLNPIAQPSEWREKAQRSNEELSEMKQLQEEFWTQFRDRIRETETRLSARKPKPQHWYNNPIGKSGMHLAFILNSRDNEIRSELVIKDDAEAYWELAQEQEQINEQLNYELDWKEPEETRADKERSRIMFRQNADIKDTSRWNEYQEWFIECGELFHEHFYNRVQRL
;
A
#
# COMPACT_ATOMS: atom_id res chain seq x y z
N MET A 1 36.53 -9.90 20.34
CA MET A 1 36.19 -8.72 19.51
C MET A 1 35.05 -9.13 18.58
N GLN A 2 33.99 -8.39 18.53
CA GLN A 2 32.91 -8.67 17.59
C GLN A 2 33.40 -8.31 16.19
N GLN A 3 33.32 -9.25 15.24
CA GLN A 3 33.80 -9.07 13.88
C GLN A 3 32.64 -8.66 13.01
N PHE A 4 32.69 -7.47 12.39
CA PHE A 4 31.67 -6.97 11.47
C PHE A 4 32.04 -7.36 10.04
N ALA A 5 31.06 -7.78 9.26
CA ALA A 5 31.22 -8.02 7.83
C ALA A 5 31.26 -6.70 7.05
N ALA A 6 31.92 -6.69 5.90
CA ALA A 6 31.89 -5.56 4.99
C ALA A 6 30.57 -5.54 4.19
N LEU A 7 30.05 -4.34 3.95
CA LEU A 7 28.95 -4.09 3.04
C LEU A 7 29.53 -3.80 1.64
N GLU A 8 29.17 -4.60 0.64
CA GLU A 8 29.70 -4.53 -0.71
C GLU A 8 28.63 -4.02 -1.68
N SER A 9 28.92 -2.92 -2.37
CA SER A 9 28.05 -2.39 -3.42
C SER A 9 28.14 -3.26 -4.66
N GLN A 10 26.99 -3.57 -5.25
CA GLN A 10 26.86 -4.37 -6.47
C GLN A 10 26.41 -3.49 -7.63
N ASP A 11 26.76 -3.87 -8.85
CA ASP A 11 26.24 -3.20 -10.05
C ASP A 11 24.80 -3.62 -10.28
N VAL A 12 23.89 -2.63 -10.38
CA VAL A 12 22.47 -2.87 -10.63
C VAL A 12 22.23 -3.62 -11.94
N ARG A 13 23.13 -3.48 -12.92
CA ARG A 13 23.09 -4.17 -14.22
C ARG A 13 23.36 -5.67 -14.13
N GLU A 14 23.92 -6.16 -13.03
CA GLU A 14 24.05 -7.60 -12.79
C GLU A 14 22.71 -8.26 -12.44
N TYR A 15 21.71 -7.48 -12.03
CA TYR A 15 20.39 -7.95 -11.62
C TYR A 15 19.29 -7.62 -12.64
N TRP A 16 19.42 -6.53 -13.38
CA TRP A 16 18.46 -6.10 -14.41
C TRP A 16 19.19 -5.61 -15.65
N GLU A 17 19.03 -6.35 -16.76
CA GLU A 17 19.56 -5.94 -18.06
C GLU A 17 18.65 -4.91 -18.73
N HIS A 18 17.31 -5.10 -18.56
CA HIS A 18 16.27 -4.34 -19.22
C HIS A 18 15.36 -3.61 -18.24
N GLU A 19 15.29 -2.30 -18.37
CA GLU A 19 14.48 -1.40 -17.55
C GLU A 19 12.98 -1.75 -17.61
N ALA A 20 12.35 -1.65 -18.79
CA ALA A 20 10.92 -1.88 -18.97
C ALA A 20 10.47 -3.34 -18.83
N ARG A 21 11.37 -4.31 -19.04
CA ARG A 21 10.99 -5.74 -19.02
C ARG A 21 11.32 -6.46 -17.72
N GLU A 22 12.24 -5.90 -16.93
CA GLU A 22 12.76 -6.56 -15.74
C GLU A 22 12.66 -5.66 -14.51
N PHE A 23 13.17 -4.42 -14.58
CA PHE A 23 13.23 -3.56 -13.42
C PHE A 23 11.87 -2.94 -13.10
N THR A 24 11.16 -2.38 -14.08
CA THR A 24 9.82 -1.80 -13.86
C THR A 24 8.81 -2.83 -13.34
N PRO A 25 8.69 -4.05 -13.92
CA PRO A 25 7.85 -5.09 -13.34
C PRO A 25 8.28 -5.51 -11.93
N TRP A 26 9.59 -5.61 -11.67
CA TRP A 26 10.10 -5.92 -10.34
C TRP A 26 9.67 -4.86 -9.31
N VAL A 27 9.79 -3.57 -9.63
CA VAL A 27 9.34 -2.48 -8.75
C VAL A 27 7.83 -2.58 -8.49
N ALA A 28 7.04 -2.80 -9.53
CA ALA A 28 5.59 -2.95 -9.42
C ALA A 28 5.20 -4.16 -8.56
N ASP A 29 5.90 -5.30 -8.73
CA ASP A 29 5.66 -6.52 -7.96
C ASP A 29 6.05 -6.35 -6.49
N GLN A 30 7.10 -5.57 -6.18
CA GLN A 30 7.44 -5.24 -4.79
C GLN A 30 6.32 -4.42 -4.12
N ILE A 31 5.74 -3.43 -4.81
CA ILE A 31 4.61 -2.64 -4.29
C ILE A 31 3.35 -3.52 -4.11
N ARG A 32 3.12 -4.49 -5.00
CA ARG A 32 1.99 -5.44 -4.88
C ARG A 32 2.20 -6.51 -3.83
N ALA A 33 3.45 -6.73 -3.42
CA ALA A 33 3.76 -7.72 -2.40
C ALA A 33 3.13 -7.33 -1.06
N GLU A 34 2.88 -8.33 -0.22
CA GLU A 34 2.37 -8.08 1.13
C GLU A 34 3.43 -7.52 2.09
N GLU A 35 4.68 -7.38 1.67
CA GLU A 35 5.78 -6.80 2.44
C GLU A 35 6.03 -5.37 1.99
N VAL A 36 6.47 -4.52 2.92
CA VAL A 36 6.80 -3.11 2.59
C VAL A 36 7.91 -3.09 1.54
N SER A 37 7.64 -2.47 0.41
CA SER A 37 8.62 -2.35 -0.67
C SER A 37 9.70 -1.30 -0.36
N ALA A 38 10.84 -1.37 -1.06
CA ALA A 38 11.88 -0.37 -0.91
C ALA A 38 11.41 1.04 -1.34
N VAL A 39 10.43 1.14 -2.25
CA VAL A 39 9.81 2.42 -2.66
C VAL A 39 8.96 2.98 -1.54
N GLU A 40 8.09 2.17 -0.97
CA GLU A 40 7.21 2.58 0.13
C GLU A 40 8.00 2.97 1.38
N ASP A 41 9.07 2.22 1.69
CA ASP A 41 9.98 2.55 2.80
C ASP A 41 10.68 3.91 2.55
N ALA A 42 11.15 4.16 1.32
CA ALA A 42 11.81 5.41 0.96
C ALA A 42 10.88 6.63 0.96
N LEU A 43 9.60 6.44 0.62
CA LEU A 43 8.58 7.48 0.60
C LEU A 43 7.87 7.64 1.94
N GLY A 44 7.83 6.60 2.77
CA GLY A 44 6.99 6.54 3.96
C GLY A 44 5.49 6.53 3.65
N LEU A 45 5.09 5.96 2.51
CA LEU A 45 3.72 5.89 2.02
C LEU A 45 3.40 4.45 1.64
N ASP A 46 2.17 4.01 1.89
CA ASP A 46 1.66 2.75 1.35
C ASP A 46 1.05 3.02 -0.03
N LEU A 47 1.44 2.23 -1.02
CA LEU A 47 1.08 2.42 -2.43
C LEU A 47 0.24 1.26 -2.97
N GLU A 48 -0.65 1.56 -3.90
CA GLU A 48 -1.33 0.56 -4.74
C GLU A 48 -0.98 0.84 -6.21
N VAL A 49 -0.43 -0.17 -6.92
CA VAL A 49 -0.13 -0.05 -8.35
C VAL A 49 -1.44 -0.05 -9.13
N ILE A 50 -1.68 1.03 -9.85
CA ILE A 50 -2.84 1.17 -10.74
C ILE A 50 -2.54 0.52 -12.09
N GLN A 51 -1.42 0.90 -12.70
CA GLN A 51 -1.08 0.45 -14.05
C GLN A 51 0.42 0.58 -14.31
N GLU A 52 1.00 -0.40 -14.98
CA GLU A 52 2.31 -0.31 -15.61
C GLU A 52 2.18 0.20 -17.05
N GLU A 53 3.21 0.86 -17.56
CA GLU A 53 3.28 1.36 -18.93
C GLU A 53 2.04 2.20 -19.33
N LYS A 54 1.61 3.12 -18.44
CA LYS A 54 0.44 3.98 -18.69
C LYS A 54 0.73 4.97 -19.81
N SER A 55 -0.01 4.86 -20.90
CA SER A 55 0.10 5.78 -22.03
C SER A 55 -0.34 7.20 -21.67
N VAL A 56 0.52 8.19 -21.92
CA VAL A 56 0.27 9.62 -21.75
C VAL A 56 0.66 10.34 -23.03
N GLY A 57 -0.32 10.65 -23.88
CA GLY A 57 -0.07 11.19 -25.21
C GLY A 57 0.68 10.18 -26.09
N ARG A 58 1.93 10.49 -26.46
CA ARG A 58 2.81 9.62 -27.24
C ARG A 58 3.88 8.90 -26.41
N TYR A 59 3.84 9.04 -25.11
CA TYR A 59 4.79 8.47 -24.16
C TYR A 59 4.07 7.51 -23.21
N SER A 60 4.82 6.77 -22.39
CA SER A 60 4.33 5.86 -21.38
C SER A 60 5.01 6.14 -20.05
N VAL A 61 4.25 6.22 -18.99
CA VAL A 61 4.75 6.26 -17.60
C VAL A 61 5.05 4.83 -17.17
N ASP A 62 6.19 4.57 -16.57
CA ASP A 62 6.59 3.21 -16.18
C ASP A 62 5.61 2.60 -15.19
N ILE A 63 5.31 3.31 -14.08
CA ILE A 63 4.32 2.86 -13.10
C ILE A 63 3.45 4.06 -12.69
N LEU A 64 2.14 3.87 -12.80
CA LEU A 64 1.13 4.71 -12.16
C LEU A 64 0.65 3.98 -10.90
N ALA A 65 0.73 4.65 -9.77
CA ALA A 65 0.27 4.17 -8.48
C ALA A 65 -0.60 5.22 -7.77
N GLU A 66 -1.18 4.84 -6.65
CA GLU A 66 -1.97 5.71 -5.78
C GLU A 66 -1.59 5.47 -4.32
N VAL A 67 -1.60 6.52 -3.51
CA VAL A 67 -1.43 6.39 -2.06
C VAL A 67 -2.70 5.79 -1.47
N VAL A 68 -2.57 4.66 -0.76
CA VAL A 68 -3.71 3.86 -0.25
C VAL A 68 -4.68 4.69 0.60
N ASP A 69 -4.16 5.62 1.39
CA ASP A 69 -4.94 6.33 2.41
C ASP A 69 -5.56 7.66 1.97
N ASP A 70 -5.01 8.32 0.94
CA ASP A 70 -5.44 9.67 0.55
C ASP A 70 -5.69 9.87 -0.94
N ASN A 71 -5.61 8.79 -1.74
CA ASN A 71 -5.87 8.77 -3.18
C ASN A 71 -4.98 9.74 -3.99
N ARG A 72 -3.83 10.18 -3.47
CA ARG A 72 -2.86 10.95 -4.25
C ARG A 72 -2.25 10.08 -5.33
N ARG A 73 -2.20 10.61 -6.54
CA ARG A 73 -1.60 9.90 -7.68
C ARG A 73 -0.09 9.99 -7.63
N VAL A 74 0.54 8.84 -7.80
CA VAL A 74 1.99 8.68 -7.82
C VAL A 74 2.41 8.19 -9.20
N ILE A 75 3.35 8.88 -9.83
CA ILE A 75 4.06 8.34 -10.98
C ILE A 75 5.47 7.95 -10.56
N ILE A 76 5.93 6.80 -11.06
CA ILE A 76 7.28 6.31 -10.84
C ILE A 76 7.93 6.14 -12.20
N GLU A 77 9.03 6.83 -12.41
CA GLU A 77 9.92 6.70 -13.56
C GLU A 77 11.17 5.96 -13.13
N ASN A 78 11.48 4.89 -13.85
CA ASN A 78 12.59 4.00 -13.58
C ASN A 78 13.71 4.23 -14.59
N GLN A 79 14.95 4.22 -14.12
CA GLN A 79 16.12 4.33 -14.99
C GLN A 79 17.25 3.46 -14.43
N LEU A 80 17.85 2.63 -15.27
CA LEU A 80 19.02 1.82 -14.94
C LEU A 80 20.35 2.43 -15.37
N ASN A 81 20.31 3.62 -15.99
CA ASN A 81 21.46 4.46 -16.30
C ASN A 81 21.54 5.64 -15.33
N PRO A 82 22.67 6.37 -15.28
CA PRO A 82 22.73 7.65 -14.58
C PRO A 82 21.67 8.63 -15.09
N SER A 83 21.16 9.48 -14.20
CA SER A 83 20.11 10.45 -14.48
C SER A 83 20.41 11.33 -15.71
N ASP A 84 19.38 11.69 -16.48
CA ASP A 84 19.49 12.53 -17.67
C ASP A 84 18.32 13.53 -17.78
N HIS A 85 18.45 14.50 -18.69
CA HIS A 85 17.44 15.55 -18.91
C HIS A 85 16.16 15.00 -19.55
N ASP A 86 16.24 13.91 -20.30
CA ASP A 86 15.09 13.32 -20.99
C ASP A 86 14.10 12.76 -19.99
N HIS A 87 14.59 11.96 -19.00
CA HIS A 87 13.74 11.41 -17.93
C HIS A 87 13.19 12.49 -17.01
N LEU A 88 13.98 13.53 -16.66
CA LEU A 88 13.46 14.68 -15.91
C LEU A 88 12.32 15.38 -16.67
N GLY A 89 12.51 15.63 -17.96
CA GLY A 89 11.50 16.26 -18.80
C GLY A 89 10.24 15.41 -18.96
N LYS A 90 10.39 14.10 -19.13
CA LYS A 90 9.28 13.14 -19.18
C LYS A 90 8.50 13.12 -17.87
N SER A 91 9.17 12.98 -16.72
CA SER A 91 8.54 12.95 -15.40
C SER A 91 7.64 14.18 -15.17
N ILE A 92 8.11 15.38 -15.54
CA ILE A 92 7.32 16.61 -15.44
C ILE A 92 6.13 16.59 -16.41
N ALA A 93 6.35 16.16 -17.67
CA ALA A 93 5.30 16.10 -18.67
C ALA A 93 4.19 15.10 -18.29
N TYR A 94 4.56 13.96 -17.75
CA TYR A 94 3.62 12.93 -17.29
C TYR A 94 2.82 13.41 -16.07
N ALA A 95 3.51 14.02 -15.09
CA ALA A 95 2.84 14.59 -13.93
C ALA A 95 1.75 15.59 -14.33
N SER A 96 2.05 16.47 -15.30
CA SER A 96 1.07 17.42 -15.83
C SER A 96 -0.06 16.73 -16.61
N GLY A 97 0.23 15.66 -17.36
CA GLY A 97 -0.75 14.95 -18.21
C GLY A 97 -1.72 14.05 -17.42
N ILE A 98 -1.29 13.57 -16.25
CA ILE A 98 -2.09 12.68 -15.38
C ILE A 98 -2.63 13.43 -14.16
N ASP A 99 -2.20 14.68 -13.94
CA ASP A 99 -2.47 15.44 -12.71
C ASP A 99 -1.95 14.69 -11.47
N ALA A 100 -0.69 14.23 -11.54
CA ALA A 100 -0.07 13.51 -10.44
C ALA A 100 0.32 14.46 -9.30
N ASP A 101 0.18 13.95 -8.08
CA ASP A 101 0.53 14.67 -6.85
C ASP A 101 1.96 14.33 -6.40
N ILE A 102 2.44 13.13 -6.74
CA ILE A 102 3.77 12.66 -6.36
C ILE A 102 4.49 12.13 -7.60
N ILE A 103 5.73 12.58 -7.78
CA ILE A 103 6.61 12.18 -8.87
C ILE A 103 7.84 11.52 -8.25
N VAL A 104 8.09 10.27 -8.58
CA VAL A 104 9.23 9.49 -8.10
C VAL A 104 10.12 9.14 -9.27
N TRP A 105 11.38 9.55 -9.22
CA TRP A 105 12.38 9.18 -10.21
C TRP A 105 13.45 8.29 -9.56
N ILE A 106 13.57 7.07 -10.06
CA ILE A 106 14.51 6.06 -9.56
C ILE A 106 15.66 5.91 -10.56
N ALA A 107 16.91 6.11 -10.10
CA ALA A 107 18.11 5.91 -10.92
C ALA A 107 19.31 5.48 -10.05
N PRO A 108 20.30 4.72 -10.58
CA PRO A 108 21.46 4.30 -9.81
C PRO A 108 22.41 5.45 -9.46
N GLN A 109 22.38 6.52 -10.21
CA GLN A 109 23.21 7.71 -9.99
C GLN A 109 22.45 8.96 -10.43
N PHE A 110 22.56 10.02 -9.63
CA PHE A 110 22.05 11.36 -10.00
C PHE A 110 23.20 12.35 -10.08
N TYR A 111 23.22 13.13 -11.16
CA TYR A 111 24.10 14.27 -11.27
C TYR A 111 23.58 15.44 -10.44
N ASP A 112 24.49 16.32 -10.01
CA ASP A 112 24.15 17.44 -9.12
C ASP A 112 23.11 18.38 -9.75
N GLU A 113 23.19 18.63 -11.05
CA GLU A 113 22.23 19.47 -11.77
C GLU A 113 20.80 18.91 -11.75
N HIS A 114 20.61 17.58 -11.79
CA HIS A 114 19.28 16.98 -11.72
C HIS A 114 18.74 17.00 -10.30
N ARG A 115 19.60 16.72 -9.32
CA ARG A 115 19.23 16.86 -7.90
C ARG A 115 18.80 18.28 -7.57
N ASP A 116 19.57 19.28 -7.99
CA ASP A 116 19.30 20.70 -7.74
C ASP A 116 18.03 21.17 -8.48
N ALA A 117 17.78 20.65 -9.70
CA ALA A 117 16.55 20.89 -10.44
C ALA A 117 15.32 20.35 -9.71
N ILE A 118 15.38 19.14 -9.17
CA ILE A 118 14.28 18.54 -8.38
C ILE A 118 14.04 19.35 -7.09
N GLN A 119 15.10 19.76 -6.40
CA GLN A 119 14.96 20.61 -5.22
C GLN A 119 14.33 21.97 -5.57
N TRP A 120 14.71 22.57 -6.69
CA TRP A 120 14.12 23.82 -7.16
C TRP A 120 12.65 23.63 -7.52
N LEU A 121 12.28 22.54 -8.19
CA LEU A 121 10.90 22.22 -8.52
C LEU A 121 10.06 22.04 -7.23
N ASN A 122 10.55 21.35 -6.24
CA ASN A 122 9.87 21.20 -4.95
C ASN A 122 9.60 22.53 -4.24
N GLN A 123 10.43 23.55 -4.46
CA GLN A 123 10.26 24.89 -3.88
C GLN A 123 9.34 25.80 -4.69
N ASN A 124 9.16 25.53 -6.00
CA ASN A 124 8.51 26.42 -6.95
C ASN A 124 7.30 25.80 -7.67
N SER A 125 6.99 24.52 -7.43
CA SER A 125 5.77 23.88 -7.95
C SER A 125 4.53 24.36 -7.17
N ARG A 126 3.36 24.09 -7.73
CA ARG A 126 2.10 24.31 -7.01
C ARG A 126 2.10 23.49 -5.71
N GLU A 127 1.39 24.00 -4.71
CA GLU A 127 1.15 23.25 -3.45
C GLU A 127 0.50 21.89 -3.76
N GLY A 128 1.00 20.85 -3.12
CA GLY A 128 0.50 19.46 -3.30
C GLY A 128 1.19 18.67 -4.41
N VAL A 129 2.26 19.19 -5.05
CA VAL A 129 3.08 18.44 -6.01
C VAL A 129 4.46 18.18 -5.43
N ASP A 130 4.75 16.92 -5.15
CA ASP A 130 5.95 16.44 -4.47
C ASP A 130 6.85 15.65 -5.44
N LEU A 131 8.14 16.01 -5.56
CA LEU A 131 9.10 15.32 -6.41
C LEU A 131 10.18 14.62 -5.56
N PHE A 132 10.43 13.35 -5.87
CA PHE A 132 11.45 12.54 -5.22
C PHE A 132 12.47 12.03 -6.23
N ALA A 133 13.76 12.12 -5.86
CA ALA A 133 14.83 11.39 -6.54
C ALA A 133 15.35 10.32 -5.61
N LEU A 134 15.19 9.05 -5.99
CA LEU A 134 15.59 7.88 -5.20
C LEU A 134 16.77 7.19 -5.87
N ARG A 135 17.91 7.13 -5.19
CA ARG A 135 19.06 6.41 -5.70
C ARG A 135 18.91 4.92 -5.46
N LEU A 136 18.91 4.15 -6.54
CA LEU A 136 18.89 2.70 -6.53
C LEU A 136 20.28 2.15 -6.14
N GLU A 137 20.32 1.39 -5.09
CA GLU A 137 21.54 0.75 -4.58
C GLU A 137 21.27 -0.74 -4.36
N VAL A 138 22.23 -1.59 -4.75
CA VAL A 138 22.22 -3.02 -4.44
C VAL A 138 23.43 -3.33 -3.57
N TRP A 139 23.20 -3.98 -2.46
CA TRP A 139 24.21 -4.30 -1.46
C TRP A 139 24.24 -5.78 -1.13
N ARG A 140 25.43 -6.29 -0.79
CA ARG A 140 25.63 -7.66 -0.33
C ARG A 140 26.57 -7.70 0.87
N ILE A 141 26.38 -8.67 1.74
CA ILE A 141 27.26 -8.99 2.86
C ILE A 141 27.77 -10.42 2.65
N GLY A 142 29.04 -10.56 2.21
CA GLY A 142 29.63 -11.87 1.88
C GLY A 142 28.77 -12.64 0.87
N GLU A 143 28.41 -13.87 1.19
CA GLU A 143 27.60 -14.76 0.33
C GLU A 143 26.09 -14.64 0.55
N SER A 144 25.61 -13.58 1.23
CA SER A 144 24.17 -13.40 1.45
C SER A 144 23.42 -13.09 0.14
N ALA A 145 22.08 -13.21 0.16
CA ALA A 145 21.27 -12.66 -0.90
C ALA A 145 21.49 -11.14 -1.01
N PRO A 146 21.44 -10.55 -2.22
CA PRO A 146 21.56 -9.11 -2.39
C PRO A 146 20.35 -8.40 -1.77
N ALA A 147 20.59 -7.19 -1.26
CA ALA A 147 19.57 -6.32 -0.70
C ALA A 147 19.46 -5.05 -1.53
N VAL A 148 18.24 -4.67 -1.91
CA VAL A 148 17.95 -3.42 -2.61
C VAL A 148 17.63 -2.33 -1.59
N ARG A 149 18.17 -1.15 -1.83
CA ARG A 149 17.83 0.07 -1.09
C ARG A 149 17.56 1.20 -2.05
N LEU A 150 16.50 1.95 -1.80
CA LEU A 150 16.23 3.23 -2.44
C LEU A 150 16.54 4.36 -1.46
N ASN A 151 17.53 5.17 -1.80
CA ASN A 151 18.04 6.23 -0.92
C ASN A 151 17.56 7.60 -1.43
N PRO A 152 16.67 8.32 -0.69
CA PRO A 152 16.21 9.64 -1.10
C PRO A 152 17.37 10.65 -1.13
N ILE A 153 17.68 11.20 -2.29
CA ILE A 153 18.72 12.22 -2.50
C ILE A 153 18.15 13.62 -2.74
N ALA A 154 16.91 13.70 -3.23
CA ALA A 154 16.11 14.92 -3.29
C ALA A 154 14.66 14.60 -2.94
N GLN A 155 14.06 15.43 -2.10
CA GLN A 155 12.68 15.31 -1.62
C GLN A 155 12.17 16.66 -1.13
N PRO A 156 10.84 16.90 -1.04
CA PRO A 156 10.27 18.13 -0.52
C PRO A 156 10.80 18.49 0.88
N SER A 157 10.98 19.79 1.15
CA SER A 157 11.55 20.26 2.43
C SER A 157 10.65 19.90 3.63
N GLU A 158 9.33 20.04 3.47
CA GLU A 158 8.34 19.68 4.48
C GLU A 158 8.31 18.17 4.73
N TRP A 159 8.59 17.37 3.68
CA TRP A 159 8.69 15.91 3.79
C TRP A 159 9.88 15.50 4.64
N ARG A 160 11.00 16.20 4.52
CA ARG A 160 12.19 15.95 5.31
C ARG A 160 11.95 16.23 6.82
N GLU A 161 11.19 17.27 7.11
CA GLU A 161 10.77 17.59 8.50
C GLU A 161 9.66 16.64 9.00
N LYS A 162 8.69 16.31 8.13
CA LYS A 162 7.67 15.31 8.40
C LYS A 162 8.26 13.90 8.50
N ALA A 163 9.20 13.52 7.63
CA ALA A 163 9.85 12.22 7.67
C ALA A 163 10.70 12.02 8.94
N GLN A 164 11.27 13.08 9.52
CA GLN A 164 11.91 12.98 10.83
C GLN A 164 10.89 12.84 11.97
N ARG A 165 9.75 13.53 11.90
CA ARG A 165 8.66 13.43 12.89
C ARG A 165 7.78 12.22 12.64
N SER A 166 7.47 11.93 11.35
CA SER A 166 6.60 10.81 10.98
C SER A 166 7.32 9.46 10.96
N ASN A 167 8.67 9.40 10.83
CA ASN A 167 9.37 8.13 11.07
C ASN A 167 9.27 7.67 12.51
N GLU A 168 9.21 8.59 13.47
CA GLU A 168 8.92 8.23 14.86
C GLU A 168 7.44 7.89 15.04
N GLU A 169 6.52 8.71 14.55
CA GLU A 169 5.06 8.50 14.67
C GLU A 169 4.55 7.34 13.80
N LEU A 170 5.07 7.16 12.56
CA LEU A 170 4.79 6.00 11.71
C LEU A 170 5.42 4.73 12.28
N SER A 171 6.63 4.80 12.84
CA SER A 171 7.25 3.68 13.53
C SER A 171 6.45 3.29 14.77
N GLU A 172 5.96 4.24 15.56
CA GLU A 172 5.08 3.98 16.70
C GLU A 172 3.73 3.41 16.26
N MET A 173 3.12 3.96 15.21
CA MET A 173 1.85 3.46 14.69
C MET A 173 1.99 2.05 14.11
N LYS A 174 3.03 1.79 13.32
CA LYS A 174 3.33 0.45 12.79
C LYS A 174 3.61 -0.56 13.91
N GLN A 175 4.29 -0.16 14.96
CA GLN A 175 4.49 -1.00 16.14
C GLN A 175 3.17 -1.30 16.86
N LEU A 176 2.31 -0.28 17.06
CA LEU A 176 0.98 -0.46 17.63
C LEU A 176 0.10 -1.40 16.77
N GLN A 177 0.14 -1.25 15.47
CA GLN A 177 -0.58 -2.13 14.53
C GLN A 177 -0.09 -3.57 14.62
N GLU A 178 1.23 -3.79 14.58
CA GLU A 178 1.81 -5.14 14.70
C GLU A 178 1.50 -5.78 16.06
N GLU A 179 1.59 -5.01 17.14
CA GLU A 179 1.23 -5.49 18.48
C GLU A 179 -0.25 -5.83 18.58
N PHE A 180 -1.14 -4.96 18.06
CA PHE A 180 -2.57 -5.21 18.02
C PHE A 180 -2.91 -6.51 17.25
N TRP A 181 -2.36 -6.68 16.04
CA TRP A 181 -2.59 -7.87 15.23
C TRP A 181 -1.94 -9.13 15.82
N THR A 182 -0.85 -8.98 16.59
CA THR A 182 -0.25 -10.09 17.33
C THR A 182 -1.19 -10.60 18.40
N GLN A 183 -1.75 -9.71 19.20
CA GLN A 183 -2.74 -10.04 20.21
C GLN A 183 -4.03 -10.60 19.59
N PHE A 184 -4.50 -9.99 18.49
CA PHE A 184 -5.67 -10.46 17.74
C PHE A 184 -5.48 -11.88 17.20
N ARG A 185 -4.32 -12.18 16.59
CA ARG A 185 -3.98 -13.54 16.15
C ARG A 185 -4.02 -14.55 17.30
N ASP A 186 -3.46 -14.19 18.45
CA ASP A 186 -3.40 -15.09 19.61
C ASP A 186 -4.79 -15.31 20.19
N ARG A 187 -5.62 -14.27 20.21
CA ARG A 187 -7.05 -14.39 20.58
C ARG A 187 -7.83 -15.29 19.61
N ILE A 188 -7.61 -15.18 18.29
CA ILE A 188 -8.21 -16.11 17.31
C ILE A 188 -7.83 -17.56 17.63
N ARG A 189 -6.59 -17.82 18.05
CA ARG A 189 -6.13 -19.18 18.41
C ARG A 189 -6.76 -19.73 19.68
N GLU A 190 -7.13 -18.85 20.60
CA GLU A 190 -7.73 -19.21 21.89
C GLU A 190 -9.26 -19.28 21.82
N THR A 191 -9.87 -18.73 20.77
CA THR A 191 -11.32 -18.69 20.57
C THR A 191 -11.75 -19.74 19.55
N GLU A 192 -12.87 -20.41 19.79
CA GLU A 192 -13.51 -21.26 18.78
C GLU A 192 -14.14 -20.37 17.70
N THR A 193 -13.46 -20.17 16.58
CA THR A 193 -13.84 -19.26 15.50
C THR A 193 -13.46 -19.83 14.12
N ARG A 194 -14.20 -19.41 13.08
CA ARG A 194 -13.90 -19.74 11.68
C ARG A 194 -12.76 -18.91 11.10
N LEU A 195 -12.31 -17.90 11.84
CA LEU A 195 -11.23 -17.02 11.38
C LEU A 195 -9.88 -17.72 11.42
N SER A 196 -9.03 -17.38 10.45
CA SER A 196 -7.68 -17.92 10.34
C SER A 196 -6.68 -17.04 11.08
N ALA A 197 -5.91 -17.63 11.99
CA ALA A 197 -4.82 -16.95 12.71
C ALA A 197 -3.62 -16.73 11.76
N ARG A 198 -3.59 -15.61 11.06
CA ARG A 198 -2.53 -15.25 10.10
C ARG A 198 -1.35 -14.57 10.79
N LYS A 199 -0.21 -14.48 10.08
CA LYS A 199 0.97 -13.76 10.58
C LYS A 199 0.64 -12.27 10.71
N PRO A 200 0.87 -11.65 11.88
CA PRO A 200 0.73 -10.21 12.07
C PRO A 200 1.74 -9.44 11.22
N LYS A 201 1.35 -8.26 10.78
CA LYS A 201 2.21 -7.33 10.04
C LYS A 201 2.00 -5.91 10.57
N PRO A 202 2.98 -5.01 10.45
CA PRO A 202 2.86 -3.60 10.84
C PRO A 202 2.07 -2.80 9.80
N GLN A 203 0.78 -3.10 9.67
CA GLN A 203 -0.13 -2.53 8.67
C GLN A 203 -1.54 -2.34 9.26
N HIS A 204 -2.34 -1.46 8.66
CA HIS A 204 -3.66 -1.13 9.18
C HIS A 204 -4.75 -2.15 8.86
N TRP A 205 -4.46 -3.22 8.11
CA TRP A 205 -5.44 -4.28 7.77
C TRP A 205 -4.96 -5.67 8.15
N TYR A 206 -5.94 -6.59 8.33
CA TYR A 206 -5.70 -8.00 8.59
C TYR A 206 -6.73 -8.83 7.81
N ASN A 207 -6.28 -9.47 6.72
CA ASN A 207 -7.17 -10.19 5.82
C ASN A 207 -7.43 -11.62 6.27
N ASN A 208 -8.66 -12.09 6.04
CA ASN A 208 -9.10 -13.45 6.31
C ASN A 208 -9.88 -14.03 5.12
N PRO A 209 -9.75 -15.33 4.79
CA PRO A 209 -10.49 -15.93 3.69
C PRO A 209 -11.97 -16.10 4.05
N ILE A 210 -12.84 -16.00 3.04
CA ILE A 210 -14.26 -16.35 3.13
C ILE A 210 -14.63 -17.54 2.22
N GLY A 211 -13.61 -18.23 1.69
CA GLY A 211 -13.79 -19.47 0.93
C GLY A 211 -14.01 -19.29 -0.57
N LYS A 212 -13.91 -18.07 -1.14
CA LYS A 212 -14.00 -17.81 -2.59
C LYS A 212 -12.84 -16.93 -3.06
N SER A 213 -12.26 -17.27 -4.21
CA SER A 213 -11.24 -16.43 -4.86
C SER A 213 -11.85 -15.08 -5.28
N GLY A 214 -11.09 -13.99 -5.18
CA GLY A 214 -11.60 -12.64 -5.45
C GLY A 214 -12.35 -12.01 -4.29
N MET A 215 -12.66 -12.77 -3.22
CA MET A 215 -13.36 -12.26 -2.04
C MET A 215 -12.61 -12.60 -0.75
N HIS A 216 -12.61 -11.67 0.20
CA HIS A 216 -12.01 -11.89 1.50
C HIS A 216 -12.63 -10.98 2.56
N LEU A 217 -12.46 -11.33 3.82
CA LEU A 217 -12.74 -10.44 4.93
C LEU A 217 -11.50 -9.59 5.20
N ALA A 218 -11.67 -8.30 5.45
CA ALA A 218 -10.63 -7.39 5.87
C ALA A 218 -11.03 -6.73 7.19
N PHE A 219 -10.18 -6.84 8.20
CA PHE A 219 -10.28 -6.10 9.45
C PHE A 219 -9.38 -4.89 9.38
N ILE A 220 -9.93 -3.69 9.57
CA ILE A 220 -9.27 -2.41 9.29
C ILE A 220 -9.15 -1.58 10.58
N LEU A 221 -7.96 -1.02 10.82
CA LEU A 221 -7.68 -0.03 11.85
C LEU A 221 -7.53 1.33 11.16
N ASN A 222 -8.59 2.13 11.13
CA ASN A 222 -8.57 3.47 10.54
C ASN A 222 -8.27 4.52 11.62
N SER A 223 -6.99 4.81 11.80
CA SER A 223 -6.53 5.77 12.81
C SER A 223 -6.82 7.23 12.48
N ARG A 224 -7.15 7.57 11.23
CA ARG A 224 -7.50 8.94 10.81
C ARG A 224 -8.91 9.32 11.28
N ASP A 225 -9.85 8.40 11.08
CA ASP A 225 -11.26 8.62 11.39
C ASP A 225 -11.61 8.08 12.79
N ASN A 226 -10.63 7.53 13.54
CA ASN A 226 -10.83 6.87 14.82
C ASN A 226 -11.95 5.83 14.77
N GLU A 227 -11.86 4.93 13.78
CA GLU A 227 -12.80 3.84 13.59
C GLU A 227 -12.09 2.51 13.30
N ILE A 228 -12.78 1.42 13.56
CA ILE A 228 -12.45 0.09 13.06
C ILE A 228 -13.55 -0.40 12.13
N ARG A 229 -13.16 -1.17 11.12
CA ARG A 229 -14.09 -1.72 10.14
C ARG A 229 -13.84 -3.20 9.94
N SER A 230 -14.91 -3.96 9.82
CA SER A 230 -14.87 -5.34 9.35
C SER A 230 -15.58 -5.38 8.00
N GLU A 231 -14.86 -5.73 6.94
CA GLU A 231 -15.30 -5.59 5.56
C GLU A 231 -15.32 -6.95 4.85
N LEU A 232 -16.40 -7.26 4.11
CA LEU A 232 -16.37 -8.21 3.01
C LEU A 232 -15.95 -7.45 1.76
N VAL A 233 -14.77 -7.74 1.25
CA VAL A 233 -14.21 -7.14 0.04
C VAL A 233 -14.46 -8.05 -1.15
N ILE A 234 -15.00 -7.49 -2.23
CA ILE A 234 -15.25 -8.16 -3.52
C ILE A 234 -14.41 -7.45 -4.56
N LYS A 235 -13.51 -8.18 -5.24
CA LYS A 235 -12.58 -7.65 -6.23
C LYS A 235 -12.95 -8.13 -7.61
N ASP A 236 -12.99 -7.21 -8.58
CA ASP A 236 -13.18 -7.46 -10.01
C ASP A 236 -14.43 -8.30 -10.35
N ASP A 237 -15.50 -8.16 -9.54
CA ASP A 237 -16.75 -8.93 -9.69
C ASP A 237 -17.96 -8.09 -9.24
N ALA A 238 -18.33 -7.07 -10.04
CA ALA A 238 -19.50 -6.24 -9.78
C ALA A 238 -20.81 -7.05 -9.80
N GLU A 239 -20.89 -8.10 -10.62
CA GLU A 239 -22.09 -8.94 -10.71
C GLU A 239 -22.36 -9.62 -9.37
N ALA A 240 -21.32 -10.18 -8.76
CA ALA A 240 -21.40 -10.77 -7.43
C ALA A 240 -21.88 -9.79 -6.35
N TYR A 241 -21.43 -8.53 -6.40
CA TYR A 241 -21.93 -7.51 -5.49
C TYR A 241 -23.42 -7.26 -5.69
N TRP A 242 -23.86 -7.07 -6.93
CA TRP A 242 -25.26 -6.80 -7.23
C TRP A 242 -26.18 -7.97 -6.88
N GLU A 243 -25.70 -9.22 -7.02
CA GLU A 243 -26.46 -10.39 -6.55
C GLU A 243 -26.64 -10.37 -5.03
N LEU A 244 -25.59 -10.07 -4.27
CA LEU A 244 -25.70 -9.91 -2.80
C LEU A 244 -26.60 -8.74 -2.41
N ALA A 245 -26.52 -7.63 -3.14
CA ALA A 245 -27.31 -6.42 -2.87
C ALA A 245 -28.82 -6.65 -3.04
N GLN A 246 -29.25 -7.62 -3.86
CA GLN A 246 -30.66 -8.01 -3.94
C GLN A 246 -31.21 -8.58 -2.62
N GLU A 247 -30.34 -9.14 -1.77
CA GLU A 247 -30.71 -9.68 -0.46
C GLU A 247 -30.41 -8.70 0.70
N GLN A 248 -30.00 -7.46 0.43
CA GLN A 248 -29.53 -6.48 1.43
C GLN A 248 -30.51 -6.29 2.59
N GLU A 249 -31.80 -6.05 2.30
CA GLU A 249 -32.81 -5.84 3.33
C GLU A 249 -32.93 -7.08 4.23
N GLN A 250 -32.99 -8.27 3.63
CA GLN A 250 -33.08 -9.54 4.36
C GLN A 250 -31.85 -9.79 5.23
N ILE A 251 -30.66 -9.48 4.73
CA ILE A 251 -29.38 -9.64 5.46
C ILE A 251 -29.38 -8.68 6.67
N ASN A 252 -29.70 -7.40 6.46
CA ASN A 252 -29.74 -6.40 7.52
C ASN A 252 -30.77 -6.76 8.61
N GLU A 253 -31.95 -7.28 8.23
CA GLU A 253 -32.95 -7.77 9.18
C GLU A 253 -32.43 -8.98 10.00
N GLN A 254 -31.78 -9.94 9.35
CA GLN A 254 -31.21 -11.13 10.03
C GLN A 254 -30.09 -10.75 11.01
N LEU A 255 -29.28 -9.76 10.65
CA LEU A 255 -28.19 -9.24 11.48
C LEU A 255 -28.67 -8.33 12.60
N ASN A 256 -29.89 -7.79 12.50
CA ASN A 256 -30.39 -6.68 13.31
C ASN A 256 -29.38 -5.50 13.32
N TYR A 257 -28.74 -5.27 12.19
CA TYR A 257 -27.72 -4.26 11.95
C TYR A 257 -27.80 -3.77 10.50
N GLU A 258 -27.69 -2.47 10.28
CA GLU A 258 -27.63 -1.87 8.96
C GLU A 258 -26.16 -1.79 8.51
N LEU A 259 -25.78 -2.71 7.60
CA LEU A 259 -24.45 -2.71 7.01
C LEU A 259 -24.27 -1.52 6.07
N ASP A 260 -23.04 -0.99 5.99
CA ASP A 260 -22.65 -0.02 4.97
C ASP A 260 -22.27 -0.76 3.67
N TRP A 261 -23.05 -0.55 2.61
CA TRP A 261 -22.87 -1.18 1.30
C TRP A 261 -22.25 -0.17 0.35
N LYS A 262 -21.00 -0.41 -0.06
CA LYS A 262 -20.29 0.38 -1.04
C LYS A 262 -20.36 -0.32 -2.39
N GLU A 263 -21.04 0.31 -3.31
CA GLU A 263 -21.19 -0.11 -4.70
C GLU A 263 -19.82 -0.30 -5.36
N PRO A 264 -19.73 -1.11 -6.44
CA PRO A 264 -18.52 -1.22 -7.22
C PRO A 264 -18.06 0.15 -7.69
N GLU A 265 -16.97 0.61 -7.14
CA GLU A 265 -16.24 1.77 -7.64
C GLU A 265 -15.18 1.26 -8.61
N GLU A 266 -15.18 1.80 -9.83
CA GLU A 266 -14.01 1.68 -10.68
C GLU A 266 -12.85 2.32 -9.91
N THR A 267 -11.99 1.50 -9.34
CA THR A 267 -10.70 2.01 -8.92
C THR A 267 -10.03 2.52 -10.18
N ARG A 268 -9.25 3.59 -10.07
CA ARG A 268 -8.54 4.19 -11.22
C ARG A 268 -7.63 3.20 -11.99
N ALA A 269 -7.58 1.94 -11.55
CA ALA A 269 -6.83 0.82 -12.11
C ALA A 269 -7.66 -0.08 -13.07
N ASP A 270 -8.83 0.36 -13.53
CA ASP A 270 -9.80 -0.49 -14.21
C ASP A 270 -10.17 -1.77 -13.42
N LYS A 271 -9.95 -1.76 -12.08
CA LYS A 271 -10.35 -2.82 -11.17
C LYS A 271 -11.54 -2.36 -10.38
N GLU A 272 -12.57 -3.16 -10.39
CA GLU A 272 -13.75 -2.90 -9.57
C GLU A 272 -13.52 -3.43 -8.16
N ARG A 273 -13.87 -2.61 -7.18
CA ARG A 273 -13.87 -3.02 -5.78
C ARG A 273 -15.18 -2.58 -5.13
N SER A 274 -15.87 -3.51 -4.53
CA SER A 274 -17.03 -3.23 -3.68
C SER A 274 -16.81 -3.77 -2.28
N ARG A 275 -17.53 -3.21 -1.31
CA ARG A 275 -17.39 -3.57 0.10
C ARG A 275 -18.74 -3.59 0.80
N ILE A 276 -18.88 -4.53 1.72
CA ILE A 276 -20.01 -4.60 2.65
C ILE A 276 -19.41 -4.62 4.04
N MET A 277 -19.77 -3.67 4.92
CA MET A 277 -19.00 -3.48 6.13
C MET A 277 -19.79 -3.15 7.39
N PHE A 278 -19.25 -3.61 8.51
CA PHE A 278 -19.54 -3.10 9.85
C PHE A 278 -18.56 -1.98 10.20
N ARG A 279 -19.00 -1.00 10.97
CA ARG A 279 -18.17 0.10 11.47
C ARG A 279 -18.38 0.32 12.96
N GLN A 280 -17.30 0.67 13.66
CA GLN A 280 -17.33 1.06 15.07
C GLN A 280 -16.29 2.14 15.34
N ASN A 281 -16.62 3.14 16.17
CA ASN A 281 -15.66 4.12 16.64
C ASN A 281 -14.62 3.45 17.54
N ALA A 282 -13.36 3.70 17.27
CA ALA A 282 -12.23 3.11 17.99
C ALA A 282 -10.98 3.98 17.87
N ASP A 283 -10.25 4.14 18.95
CA ASP A 283 -8.92 4.74 18.94
C ASP A 283 -7.88 3.64 19.21
N ILE A 284 -7.07 3.30 18.20
CA ILE A 284 -6.02 2.27 18.33
C ILE A 284 -4.96 2.66 19.36
N LYS A 285 -4.79 3.96 19.66
CA LYS A 285 -3.84 4.43 20.70
C LYS A 285 -4.33 4.14 22.11
N ASP A 286 -5.64 3.94 22.29
CA ASP A 286 -6.20 3.48 23.56
C ASP A 286 -6.07 1.96 23.70
N THR A 287 -4.86 1.53 24.08
CA THR A 287 -4.53 0.09 24.24
C THR A 287 -5.38 -0.62 25.30
N SER A 288 -6.00 0.11 26.22
CA SER A 288 -6.87 -0.45 27.25
C SER A 288 -8.17 -1.02 26.69
N ARG A 289 -8.59 -0.58 25.47
CA ARG A 289 -9.79 -1.03 24.78
C ARG A 289 -9.53 -2.07 23.69
N TRP A 290 -8.28 -2.48 23.47
CA TRP A 290 -7.95 -3.44 22.41
C TRP A 290 -8.69 -4.78 22.55
N ASN A 291 -8.92 -5.24 23.79
CA ASN A 291 -9.71 -6.44 24.02
C ASN A 291 -11.13 -6.34 23.45
N GLU A 292 -11.79 -5.17 23.65
CA GLU A 292 -13.11 -4.88 23.12
C GLU A 292 -13.09 -4.86 21.57
N TYR A 293 -12.09 -4.21 20.98
CA TYR A 293 -11.97 -4.11 19.51
C TYR A 293 -11.71 -5.48 18.86
N GLN A 294 -10.87 -6.29 19.48
CA GLN A 294 -10.56 -7.64 18.99
C GLN A 294 -11.76 -8.59 19.11
N GLU A 295 -12.54 -8.51 20.19
CA GLU A 295 -13.79 -9.24 20.35
C GLU A 295 -14.78 -8.84 19.26
N TRP A 296 -14.96 -7.54 19.04
CA TRP A 296 -15.82 -7.03 17.99
C TRP A 296 -15.40 -7.54 16.59
N PHE A 297 -14.11 -7.58 16.28
CA PHE A 297 -13.64 -8.14 15.00
C PHE A 297 -13.98 -9.64 14.87
N ILE A 298 -13.85 -10.42 15.93
CA ILE A 298 -14.23 -11.84 15.91
C ILE A 298 -15.73 -11.97 15.69
N GLU A 299 -16.55 -11.23 16.43
CA GLU A 299 -18.01 -11.23 16.27
C GLU A 299 -18.43 -10.88 14.84
N CYS A 300 -17.90 -9.78 14.28
CA CYS A 300 -18.20 -9.40 12.91
C CYS A 300 -17.73 -10.46 11.89
N GLY A 301 -16.56 -11.04 12.10
CA GLY A 301 -16.05 -12.12 11.26
C GLY A 301 -16.94 -13.36 11.27
N GLU A 302 -17.45 -13.76 12.45
CA GLU A 302 -18.40 -14.87 12.57
C GLU A 302 -19.74 -14.55 11.91
N LEU A 303 -20.26 -13.32 12.06
CA LEU A 303 -21.46 -12.86 11.38
C LEU A 303 -21.30 -12.88 9.85
N PHE A 304 -20.14 -12.45 9.33
CA PHE A 304 -19.87 -12.59 7.91
C PHE A 304 -19.85 -14.05 7.46
N HIS A 305 -19.23 -14.94 8.21
CA HIS A 305 -19.24 -16.38 7.87
C HIS A 305 -20.63 -16.97 7.97
N GLU A 306 -21.43 -16.60 8.96
CA GLU A 306 -22.79 -17.13 9.13
C GLU A 306 -23.73 -16.69 8.01
N HIS A 307 -23.70 -15.40 7.66
CA HIS A 307 -24.68 -14.82 6.75
C HIS A 307 -24.18 -14.76 5.29
N PHE A 308 -22.88 -14.70 5.02
CA PHE A 308 -22.35 -14.52 3.68
C PHE A 308 -21.65 -15.75 3.11
N TYR A 309 -21.09 -16.66 3.90
CA TYR A 309 -20.33 -17.80 3.38
C TYR A 309 -21.09 -18.60 2.33
N ASN A 310 -22.33 -19.04 2.65
CA ASN A 310 -23.13 -19.81 1.70
C ASN A 310 -23.59 -19.01 0.48
N ARG A 311 -23.80 -17.70 0.65
CA ARG A 311 -24.15 -16.79 -0.44
C ARG A 311 -22.97 -16.65 -1.41
N VAL A 312 -21.81 -16.34 -0.89
CA VAL A 312 -20.55 -16.20 -1.64
C VAL A 312 -20.18 -17.48 -2.39
N GLN A 313 -20.47 -18.68 -1.84
CA GLN A 313 -20.19 -19.95 -2.54
C GLN A 313 -21.13 -20.22 -3.73
N ARG A 314 -22.25 -19.54 -3.83
CA ARG A 314 -23.23 -19.71 -4.93
C ARG A 314 -22.96 -18.77 -6.11
N LEU A 315 -22.34 -17.63 -5.86
CA LEU A 315 -21.90 -16.69 -6.89
C LEU A 315 -20.79 -17.30 -7.73
#